data_5333f22ddef09127865f0eff0ffb075d
#
_entry.id   5333f22ddef09127865f0eff0ffb075d
#
_cell.length_a   1.000
_cell.length_b   1.000
_cell.length_c   1.000
_cell.angle_alpha   90.00
_cell.angle_beta   90.00
_cell.angle_gamma   90.00
#
_symmetry.space_group_name_H-M   'P 1'
#
loop_
_entity.id
_entity.type
_entity.pdbx_description
1 polymer ?
#
loop_
_entity_poly.entity_id
_entity_poly.type
_entity_poly.pdbx_seq_one_letter_code
_entity_poly.pdbx_strand_id
1 'polypeptide(L)'
;DYSLAVYKNTMTPLVIKCPKHGVFKQTPNEHLQSMHACPSCLSVYNSFRLEDYAEMCPDGSYLYVVNLFNDVESFYKIGISKEPEKRFKQFKCSGYSIGDNVLLFNKDSGIIFGIEDILLEYHSDWKYKPLTDFKGKTECFSFIEISYVYEVFYTLTKISSGEFDPD
;
A
#
# COMPACT_ATOMS: atom_id res chain seq x y z
N ASP A 1 -24.89 9.21 9.87
CA ASP A 1 -26.15 9.94 9.76
C ASP A 1 -26.62 9.93 8.30
N TYR A 2 -27.84 9.45 8.07
CA TYR A 2 -28.45 9.29 6.74
C TYR A 2 -29.54 10.34 6.45
N SER A 3 -29.59 11.40 7.24
CA SER A 3 -30.65 12.47 7.09
C SER A 3 -30.65 13.14 5.72
N LEU A 4 -29.51 13.08 5.00
CA LEU A 4 -29.35 13.61 3.64
C LEU A 4 -29.46 12.54 2.55
N ALA A 5 -29.68 11.28 2.93
CA ALA A 5 -29.68 10.16 1.98
C ALA A 5 -31.02 10.02 1.28
N VAL A 6 -31.00 10.03 -0.05
CA VAL A 6 -32.17 9.72 -0.89
C VAL A 6 -31.90 8.38 -1.60
N TYR A 7 -32.49 7.31 -1.10
CA TYR A 7 -32.32 5.98 -1.67
C TYR A 7 -33.09 5.84 -2.99
N LYS A 8 -32.39 5.34 -4.01
CA LYS A 8 -32.99 4.97 -5.30
C LYS A 8 -32.80 3.49 -5.60
N ASN A 9 -31.56 3.01 -5.49
CA ASN A 9 -31.19 1.60 -5.66
C ASN A 9 -29.82 1.36 -5.01
N THR A 10 -29.34 0.12 -5.00
CA THR A 10 -28.07 -0.29 -4.37
C THR A 10 -26.80 0.28 -5.02
N MET A 11 -26.89 0.79 -6.25
CA MET A 11 -25.77 1.27 -7.05
C MET A 11 -25.72 2.82 -7.19
N THR A 12 -26.78 3.51 -6.77
CA THR A 12 -26.81 4.98 -6.80
C THR A 12 -26.18 5.55 -5.51
N PRO A 13 -25.14 6.41 -5.63
CA PRO A 13 -24.50 6.98 -4.45
C PRO A 13 -25.47 7.77 -3.56
N LEU A 14 -25.40 7.51 -2.28
CA LEU A 14 -26.07 8.24 -1.22
C LEU A 14 -25.16 9.33 -0.65
N VAL A 15 -25.76 10.42 -0.19
CA VAL A 15 -25.10 11.43 0.62
C VAL A 15 -25.22 11.02 2.08
N ILE A 16 -24.09 10.74 2.72
CA ILE A 16 -24.01 10.24 4.10
C ILE A 16 -23.15 11.20 4.92
N LYS A 17 -23.52 11.45 6.16
CA LYS A 17 -22.77 12.32 7.06
C LYS A 17 -22.06 11.50 8.14
N CYS A 18 -20.72 11.56 8.14
CA CYS A 18 -19.90 11.06 9.22
C CYS A 18 -19.82 12.10 10.35
N PRO A 19 -20.00 11.72 11.63
CA PRO A 19 -19.90 12.68 12.74
C PRO A 19 -18.49 13.29 12.89
N LYS A 20 -17.44 12.59 12.44
CA LYS A 20 -16.05 13.04 12.55
C LYS A 20 -15.53 13.75 11.29
N HIS A 21 -15.94 13.31 10.08
CA HIS A 21 -15.33 13.73 8.82
C HIS A 21 -16.29 14.48 7.88
N GLY A 22 -17.54 14.76 8.32
CA GLY A 22 -18.51 15.50 7.54
C GLY A 22 -19.18 14.64 6.44
N VAL A 23 -19.57 15.29 5.34
CA VAL A 23 -20.37 14.67 4.28
C VAL A 23 -19.51 13.95 3.25
N PHE A 24 -19.92 12.74 2.88
CA PHE A 24 -19.30 11.94 1.81
C PHE A 24 -20.37 11.25 0.96
N LYS A 25 -19.98 10.72 -0.20
CA LYS A 25 -20.85 9.96 -1.10
C LYS A 25 -20.36 8.53 -1.22
N GLN A 26 -21.28 7.58 -1.11
CA GLN A 26 -21.01 6.15 -1.28
C GLN A 26 -22.26 5.42 -1.71
N THR A 27 -22.12 4.37 -2.54
CA THR A 27 -23.27 3.53 -2.89
C THR A 27 -23.69 2.68 -1.69
N PRO A 28 -24.98 2.30 -1.56
CA PRO A 28 -25.43 1.39 -0.51
C PRO A 28 -24.65 0.07 -0.48
N ASN A 29 -24.31 -0.44 -1.65
CA ASN A 29 -23.56 -1.69 -1.77
C ASN A 29 -22.14 -1.55 -1.18
N GLU A 30 -21.39 -0.51 -1.56
CA GLU A 30 -20.06 -0.23 -1.00
C GLU A 30 -20.12 0.04 0.50
N HIS A 31 -21.16 0.78 0.95
CA HIS A 31 -21.34 1.14 2.35
C HIS A 31 -21.59 -0.08 3.26
N LEU A 32 -22.38 -1.04 2.78
CA LEU A 32 -22.66 -2.28 3.50
C LEU A 32 -21.48 -3.28 3.49
N GLN A 33 -20.63 -3.23 2.47
CA GLN A 33 -19.45 -4.08 2.37
C GLN A 33 -18.23 -3.50 3.08
N SER A 34 -18.26 -2.21 3.43
CA SER A 34 -17.16 -1.54 4.12
C SER A 34 -17.20 -1.84 5.62
N MET A 35 -16.10 -2.32 6.20
CA MET A 35 -15.94 -2.45 7.67
C MET A 35 -16.05 -1.10 8.37
N HIS A 36 -15.74 -0.01 7.68
CA HIS A 36 -15.85 1.37 8.18
C HIS A 36 -16.71 2.17 7.20
N ALA A 37 -17.83 2.63 7.70
CA ALA A 37 -18.85 3.31 6.91
C ALA A 37 -18.37 4.60 6.21
N CYS A 38 -17.30 5.23 6.69
CA CYS A 38 -16.74 6.47 6.13
C CYS A 38 -15.34 6.22 5.57
N PRO A 39 -15.02 6.63 4.32
CA PRO A 39 -13.69 6.46 3.72
C PRO A 39 -12.56 7.08 4.54
N SER A 40 -12.80 8.25 5.18
CA SER A 40 -11.82 8.90 6.05
C SER A 40 -11.66 8.16 7.39
N CYS A 41 -12.71 7.53 7.94
CA CYS A 41 -12.58 6.63 9.08
C CYS A 41 -11.76 5.38 8.72
N LEU A 42 -11.94 4.85 7.51
CA LEU A 42 -11.15 3.73 7.00
C LEU A 42 -9.67 4.10 6.86
N SER A 43 -9.37 5.31 6.41
CA SER A 43 -7.98 5.80 6.31
C SER A 43 -7.33 5.95 7.69
N VAL A 44 -8.06 6.46 8.69
CA VAL A 44 -7.59 6.51 10.10
C VAL A 44 -7.40 5.10 10.66
N TYR A 45 -8.32 4.16 10.39
CA TYR A 45 -8.18 2.77 10.79
C TYR A 45 -6.98 2.09 10.12
N ASN A 46 -6.70 2.42 8.87
CA ASN A 46 -5.51 1.94 8.17
C ASN A 46 -4.20 2.52 8.76
N SER A 47 -4.23 3.67 9.45
CA SER A 47 -3.06 4.20 10.17
C SER A 47 -2.71 3.37 11.43
N PHE A 48 -3.62 2.60 12.00
CA PHE A 48 -3.32 1.60 13.04
C PHE A 48 -2.47 0.42 12.52
N ARG A 49 -2.35 0.25 11.21
CA ARG A 49 -1.56 -0.84 10.61
C ARG A 49 -0.06 -0.77 10.92
N LEU A 50 0.47 0.39 11.30
CA LEU A 50 1.87 0.53 11.66
C LEU A 50 2.22 -0.28 12.91
N GLU A 51 1.44 -0.12 13.99
CA GLU A 51 1.65 -0.84 15.26
C GLU A 51 1.40 -2.34 15.06
N ASP A 52 0.29 -2.70 14.41
CA ASP A 52 -0.03 -4.09 14.07
C ASP A 52 1.09 -4.73 13.23
N TYR A 53 1.64 -4.00 12.25
CA TYR A 53 2.72 -4.53 11.41
C TYR A 53 4.02 -4.70 12.19
N ALA A 54 4.35 -3.76 13.06
CA ALA A 54 5.53 -3.85 13.93
C ALA A 54 5.44 -5.04 14.88
N GLU A 55 4.26 -5.29 15.49
CA GLU A 55 4.02 -6.47 16.33
C GLU A 55 4.10 -7.79 15.52
N MET A 56 3.62 -7.80 14.29
CA MET A 56 3.70 -8.98 13.40
C MET A 56 5.11 -9.28 12.91
N CYS A 57 6.00 -8.29 12.91
CA CYS A 57 7.37 -8.37 12.39
C CYS A 57 8.40 -7.87 13.41
N PRO A 58 8.48 -8.46 14.62
CA PRO A 58 9.35 -7.97 15.72
C PRO A 58 10.85 -8.07 15.39
N ASP A 59 11.23 -8.97 14.49
CA ASP A 59 12.62 -9.17 14.06
C ASP A 59 12.99 -8.34 12.82
N GLY A 60 12.09 -7.44 12.39
CA GLY A 60 12.24 -6.63 11.19
C GLY A 60 11.53 -7.19 9.96
N SER A 61 11.65 -6.45 8.87
CA SER A 61 11.04 -6.82 7.59
C SER A 61 11.81 -6.27 6.39
N TYR A 62 11.38 -6.66 5.22
CA TYR A 62 11.95 -6.26 3.93
C TYR A 62 10.99 -5.33 3.20
N LEU A 63 11.54 -4.24 2.65
CA LEU A 63 10.98 -3.55 1.51
C LEU A 63 11.42 -4.29 0.25
N TYR A 64 10.51 -4.54 -0.68
CA TYR A 64 10.85 -5.05 -2.00
C TYR A 64 10.26 -4.18 -3.10
N VAL A 65 11.03 -3.99 -4.15
CA VAL A 65 10.60 -3.50 -5.45
C VAL A 65 10.91 -4.59 -6.46
N VAL A 66 9.93 -5.07 -7.20
CA VAL A 66 10.09 -6.18 -8.12
C VAL A 66 9.43 -5.89 -9.47
N ASN A 67 10.14 -6.14 -10.55
CA ASN A 67 9.54 -6.18 -11.88
C ASN A 67 8.81 -7.51 -12.07
N LEU A 68 7.52 -7.43 -12.37
CA LEU A 68 6.66 -8.57 -12.69
C LEU A 68 6.29 -8.49 -14.18
N PHE A 69 6.48 -9.59 -14.90
CA PHE A 69 6.19 -9.63 -16.32
C PHE A 69 5.67 -10.99 -16.77
N ASN A 70 4.94 -10.98 -17.86
CA ASN A 70 4.55 -12.16 -18.64
C ASN A 70 4.50 -11.77 -20.14
N ASP A 71 3.93 -12.62 -20.99
CA ASP A 71 3.87 -12.39 -22.44
C ASP A 71 2.99 -11.19 -22.84
N VAL A 72 2.17 -10.66 -21.91
CA VAL A 72 1.15 -9.64 -22.18
C VAL A 72 1.49 -8.29 -21.55
N GLU A 73 2.08 -8.29 -20.35
CA GLU A 73 2.31 -7.08 -19.56
C GLU A 73 3.60 -7.13 -18.76
N SER A 74 4.13 -5.95 -18.42
CA SER A 74 5.28 -5.78 -17.53
C SER A 74 5.08 -4.53 -16.69
N PHE A 75 5.31 -4.64 -15.38
CA PHE A 75 5.15 -3.54 -14.43
C PHE A 75 5.99 -3.79 -13.17
N TYR A 76 6.10 -2.78 -12.33
CA TYR A 76 6.79 -2.88 -11.04
C TYR A 76 5.77 -2.98 -9.91
N LYS A 77 6.15 -3.71 -8.86
CA LYS A 77 5.41 -3.76 -7.60
C LYS A 77 6.30 -3.34 -6.44
N ILE A 78 5.80 -2.42 -5.61
CA ILE A 78 6.34 -2.09 -4.29
C ILE A 78 5.58 -2.91 -3.25
N GLY A 79 6.27 -3.33 -2.19
CA GLY A 79 5.61 -3.97 -1.05
C GLY A 79 6.58 -4.30 0.06
N ILE A 80 6.00 -4.70 1.20
CA ILE A 80 6.74 -5.09 2.39
C ILE A 80 6.40 -6.51 2.83
N SER A 81 7.35 -7.22 3.41
CA SER A 81 7.17 -8.58 3.90
C SER A 81 8.29 -9.02 4.83
N LYS A 82 7.98 -9.78 5.87
CA LYS A 82 9.00 -10.52 6.63
C LYS A 82 9.55 -11.72 5.85
N GLU A 83 8.82 -12.21 4.84
CA GLU A 83 9.17 -13.37 4.03
C GLU A 83 8.96 -13.08 2.53
N PRO A 84 9.83 -12.27 1.90
CA PRO A 84 9.67 -11.84 0.50
C PRO A 84 9.66 -13.01 -0.48
N GLU A 85 10.39 -14.07 -0.20
CA GLU A 85 10.42 -15.26 -1.06
C GLU A 85 9.05 -15.95 -1.19
N LYS A 86 8.25 -15.96 -0.10
CA LYS A 86 6.87 -16.46 -0.16
C LYS A 86 6.00 -15.58 -1.06
N ARG A 87 6.20 -14.26 -1.02
CA ARG A 87 5.51 -13.31 -1.91
C ARG A 87 5.89 -13.53 -3.36
N PHE A 88 7.17 -13.68 -3.63
CA PHE A 88 7.68 -13.94 -4.99
C PHE A 88 7.13 -15.26 -5.55
N LYS A 89 7.04 -16.29 -4.71
CA LYS A 89 6.37 -17.54 -5.11
C LYS A 89 4.89 -17.34 -5.46
N GLN A 90 4.17 -16.50 -4.70
CA GLN A 90 2.77 -16.18 -5.00
C GLN A 90 2.63 -15.47 -6.36
N PHE A 91 3.52 -14.53 -6.69
CA PHE A 91 3.52 -13.87 -8.00
C PHE A 91 3.73 -14.86 -9.14
N LYS A 92 4.67 -15.80 -8.99
CA LYS A 92 4.89 -16.88 -9.97
C LYS A 92 3.65 -17.76 -10.12
N CYS A 93 2.97 -18.12 -9.03
CA CYS A 93 1.71 -18.88 -9.07
C CYS A 93 0.58 -18.10 -9.77
N SER A 94 0.64 -16.77 -9.80
CA SER A 94 -0.33 -15.90 -10.50
C SER A 94 0.03 -15.68 -11.98
N GLY A 95 1.04 -16.38 -12.50
CA GLY A 95 1.42 -16.34 -13.92
C GLY A 95 2.43 -15.26 -14.28
N TYR A 96 3.14 -14.67 -13.30
CA TYR A 96 4.21 -13.70 -13.56
C TYR A 96 5.59 -14.30 -13.38
N SER A 97 6.49 -13.92 -14.25
CA SER A 97 7.93 -14.05 -14.06
C SER A 97 8.46 -12.87 -13.27
N ILE A 98 9.57 -13.05 -12.58
CA ILE A 98 10.25 -12.03 -11.78
C ILE A 98 11.49 -11.59 -12.53
N GLY A 99 11.57 -10.30 -12.84
CA GLY A 99 12.73 -9.63 -13.40
C GLY A 99 13.63 -9.01 -12.33
N ASP A 100 14.13 -7.83 -12.61
CA ASP A 100 14.95 -7.07 -11.67
C ASP A 100 14.20 -6.81 -10.38
N ASN A 101 14.93 -6.93 -9.27
CA ASN A 101 14.35 -6.67 -7.96
C ASN A 101 15.34 -5.97 -7.04
N VAL A 102 14.80 -5.17 -6.12
CA VAL A 102 15.49 -4.55 -4.99
C VAL A 102 14.91 -5.15 -3.72
N LEU A 103 15.76 -5.53 -2.79
CA LEU A 103 15.37 -6.10 -1.52
C LEU A 103 16.19 -5.44 -0.41
N LEU A 104 15.54 -4.68 0.46
CA LEU A 104 16.15 -3.91 1.52
C LEU A 104 15.56 -4.32 2.86
N PHE A 105 16.42 -4.65 3.83
CA PHE A 105 16.02 -5.11 5.16
C PHE A 105 16.27 -4.05 6.22
N ASN A 106 15.33 -3.90 7.14
CA ASN A 106 15.52 -3.15 8.38
C ASN A 106 14.95 -3.94 9.57
N LYS A 107 15.67 -3.89 10.71
CA LYS A 107 15.22 -4.50 11.97
C LYS A 107 13.98 -3.82 12.54
N ASP A 108 13.82 -2.52 12.28
CA ASP A 108 12.61 -1.78 12.60
C ASP A 108 11.62 -1.88 11.43
N SER A 109 10.63 -2.72 11.60
CA SER A 109 9.57 -2.92 10.60
C SER A 109 8.65 -1.69 10.46
N GLY A 110 8.59 -0.82 11.47
CA GLY A 110 7.88 0.45 11.40
C GLY A 110 8.51 1.41 10.38
N ILE A 111 9.84 1.44 10.32
CA ILE A 111 10.56 2.21 9.29
C ILE A 111 10.25 1.67 7.90
N ILE A 112 10.28 0.35 7.72
CA ILE A 112 9.96 -0.29 6.44
C ILE A 112 8.53 0.04 6.00
N PHE A 113 7.58 0.05 6.95
CA PHE A 113 6.20 0.44 6.69
C PHE A 113 6.09 1.90 6.23
N GLY A 114 6.74 2.82 6.95
CA GLY A 114 6.74 4.24 6.58
C GLY A 114 7.41 4.52 5.23
N ILE A 115 8.47 3.79 4.90
CA ILE A 115 9.13 3.87 3.58
C ILE A 115 8.16 3.42 2.48
N GLU A 116 7.43 2.31 2.67
CA GLU A 116 6.43 1.85 1.69
C GLU A 116 5.42 2.95 1.41
N ASP A 117 4.83 3.57 2.43
CA ASP A 117 3.82 4.62 2.27
C ASP A 117 4.37 5.82 1.45
N ILE A 118 5.58 6.29 1.77
CA ILE A 118 6.25 7.38 1.03
C ILE A 118 6.45 7.01 -0.44
N LEU A 119 6.92 5.79 -0.71
CA LEU A 119 7.17 5.34 -2.08
C LEU A 119 5.88 5.15 -2.88
N LEU A 120 4.80 4.66 -2.25
CA LEU A 120 3.49 4.50 -2.88
C LEU A 120 2.88 5.86 -3.23
N GLU A 121 3.05 6.88 -2.39
CA GLU A 121 2.57 8.23 -2.64
C GLU A 121 3.39 8.90 -3.75
N TYR A 122 4.72 8.86 -3.67
CA TYR A 122 5.62 9.46 -4.66
C TYR A 122 5.37 8.93 -6.07
N HIS A 123 5.12 7.62 -6.21
CA HIS A 123 4.89 6.99 -7.51
C HIS A 123 3.41 6.97 -7.92
N SER A 124 2.52 7.69 -7.24
CA SER A 124 1.07 7.65 -7.48
C SER A 124 0.65 7.98 -8.92
N ASP A 125 1.39 8.84 -9.62
CA ASP A 125 1.12 9.22 -11.02
C ASP A 125 1.44 8.10 -12.02
N TRP A 126 2.24 7.11 -11.63
CA TRP A 126 2.62 5.95 -12.46
C TRP A 126 1.87 4.68 -12.08
N LYS A 127 0.74 4.80 -11.37
CA LYS A 127 -0.07 3.63 -11.00
C LYS A 127 -0.43 2.77 -12.20
N TYR A 128 -0.23 1.47 -12.05
CA TYR A 128 -0.56 0.46 -13.05
C TYR A 128 -1.62 -0.50 -12.52
N LYS A 129 -2.59 -0.86 -13.36
CA LYS A 129 -3.61 -1.83 -13.02
C LYS A 129 -3.33 -3.14 -13.77
N PRO A 130 -2.77 -4.15 -13.10
CA PRO A 130 -2.52 -5.45 -13.73
C PRO A 130 -3.78 -6.09 -14.30
N LEU A 131 -3.63 -6.80 -15.40
CA LEU A 131 -4.71 -7.53 -16.08
C LEU A 131 -5.11 -8.77 -15.28
N THR A 132 -4.13 -9.45 -14.67
CA THR A 132 -4.36 -10.62 -13.82
C THR A 132 -4.60 -10.19 -12.38
N ASP A 133 -5.58 -10.82 -11.73
CA ASP A 133 -5.88 -10.57 -10.32
C ASP A 133 -4.93 -11.34 -9.40
N PHE A 134 -4.32 -10.64 -8.45
CA PHE A 134 -3.48 -11.21 -7.39
C PHE A 134 -3.47 -10.32 -6.15
N LYS A 135 -3.08 -10.89 -5.01
CA LYS A 135 -3.02 -10.15 -3.74
C LYS A 135 -1.97 -9.03 -3.78
N GLY A 136 -2.38 -7.79 -3.54
CA GLY A 136 -1.51 -6.60 -3.56
C GLY A 136 -1.40 -5.94 -4.95
N LYS A 137 -2.31 -6.21 -5.88
CA LYS A 137 -2.36 -5.60 -7.22
C LYS A 137 -2.54 -4.08 -7.23
N THR A 138 -2.90 -3.49 -6.11
CA THR A 138 -3.11 -2.03 -5.96
C THR A 138 -1.82 -1.23 -5.82
N GLU A 139 -0.70 -1.90 -5.53
CA GLU A 139 0.61 -1.30 -5.31
C GLU A 139 1.55 -1.59 -6.50
N CYS A 140 1.00 -1.47 -7.72
CA CYS A 140 1.70 -1.70 -8.98
C CYS A 140 1.83 -0.41 -9.77
N PHE A 141 2.96 -0.28 -10.51
CA PHE A 141 3.37 0.93 -11.19
C PHE A 141 4.01 0.62 -12.54
N SER A 142 3.78 1.48 -13.54
CA SER A 142 4.44 1.36 -14.85
C SER A 142 5.91 1.77 -14.82
N PHE A 143 6.29 2.60 -13.83
CA PHE A 143 7.64 3.08 -13.63
C PHE A 143 7.95 3.22 -12.13
N ILE A 144 9.20 2.94 -11.74
CA ILE A 144 9.74 3.19 -10.40
C ILE A 144 11.12 3.85 -10.54
N GLU A 145 11.32 4.94 -9.82
CA GLU A 145 12.63 5.56 -9.69
C GLU A 145 13.46 4.86 -8.61
N ILE A 146 14.30 3.96 -9.03
CA ILE A 146 15.10 3.09 -8.10
C ILE A 146 16.08 3.90 -7.26
N SER A 147 16.67 4.97 -7.79
CA SER A 147 17.53 5.90 -7.04
C SER A 147 16.80 6.49 -5.83
N TYR A 148 15.57 6.92 -6.02
CA TYR A 148 14.73 7.46 -4.95
C TYR A 148 14.36 6.40 -3.89
N VAL A 149 14.14 5.15 -4.30
CA VAL A 149 13.92 4.04 -3.34
C VAL A 149 15.09 3.91 -2.38
N TYR A 150 16.31 3.92 -2.90
CA TYR A 150 17.51 3.86 -2.06
C TYR A 150 17.69 5.13 -1.19
N GLU A 151 17.46 6.31 -1.74
CA GLU A 151 17.56 7.57 -1.03
C GLU A 151 16.65 7.59 0.20
N VAL A 152 15.36 7.29 0.03
CA VAL A 152 14.38 7.25 1.12
C VAL A 152 14.78 6.19 2.16
N PHE A 153 15.16 5.00 1.71
CA PHE A 153 15.55 3.91 2.62
C PHE A 153 16.75 4.30 3.50
N TYR A 154 17.83 4.78 2.90
CA TYR A 154 19.04 5.13 3.66
C TYR A 154 18.83 6.36 4.54
N THR A 155 18.08 7.35 4.09
CA THR A 155 17.79 8.56 4.88
C THR A 155 17.01 8.21 6.14
N LEU A 156 15.89 7.47 6.02
CA LEU A 156 15.08 7.13 7.18
C LEU A 156 15.77 6.14 8.12
N THR A 157 16.57 5.22 7.59
CA THR A 157 17.38 4.31 8.42
C THR A 157 18.42 5.08 9.25
N LYS A 158 19.11 6.07 8.68
CA LYS A 158 20.08 6.91 9.39
C LYS A 158 19.42 7.79 10.46
N ILE A 159 18.29 8.40 10.14
CA ILE A 159 17.54 9.22 11.11
C ILE A 159 17.17 8.36 12.34
N SER A 160 16.71 7.15 12.13
CA SER A 160 16.29 6.27 13.22
C SER A 160 17.46 5.73 14.06
N SER A 161 18.64 5.55 13.45
CA SER A 161 19.85 5.12 14.18
C SER A 161 20.53 6.25 14.95
N GLY A 162 20.06 7.50 14.81
CA GLY A 162 20.68 8.67 15.41
C GLY A 162 22.00 9.10 14.75
N GLU A 163 22.31 8.55 13.56
CA GLU A 163 23.53 8.88 12.80
C GLU A 163 23.35 10.08 11.85
N PHE A 164 22.14 10.66 11.83
CA PHE A 164 21.84 11.83 11.01
C PHE A 164 22.23 13.10 11.77
N ASP A 165 23.32 13.76 11.34
CA ASP A 165 23.70 15.12 11.75
C ASP A 165 23.14 16.08 10.67
N PRO A 166 22.23 16.99 11.02
CA PRO A 166 21.60 17.90 10.06
C PRO A 166 22.41 19.17 9.74
N ASP A 167 23.73 19.23 10.11
CA ASP A 167 24.60 20.38 9.82
C ASP A 167 25.07 20.47 8.37
#